data_65177a82c8128cad384affae4a02b716
#
_entry.id   65177a82c8128cad384affae4a02b716
#
_cell.length_a   1.000
_cell.length_b   1.000
_cell.length_c   1.000
_cell.angle_alpha   90.00
_cell.angle_beta   90.00
_cell.angle_gamma   90.00
#
_symmetry.space_group_name_H-M   'P 1'
#
loop_
_entity.id
_entity.type
_entity.pdbx_description
1 polymer ?
#
loop_
_entity_poly.entity_id
_entity_poly.type
_entity_poly.pdbx_seq_one_letter_code
_entity_poly.pdbx_strand_id
1 'polypeptide(L)'
;MTYLADCQGPCSAFSGSTGDVWVKIHQAGYDPDRAAADGGTPWASKRLPEQNSTWTVALPATLRHGQYVLRHEILGLQRTNTDGNLAQFYPACHQIAVTGTGTAALPAGIALPGAYRPDDTTSVSFFFLLLFFSFLSCFIIIL
;
A
#
# COMPACT_ATOMS: atom_id res chain seq x y z
N MET A 1 -2.14 3.48 -1.43
CA MET A 1 -1.19 2.35 -1.54
C MET A 1 -1.04 1.70 -0.19
N THR A 2 -0.81 0.40 -0.15
CA THR A 2 -0.58 -0.32 1.11
C THR A 2 0.69 -1.17 1.00
N TYR A 3 1.51 -1.06 2.01
CA TYR A 3 2.79 -1.78 2.12
C TYR A 3 2.81 -2.62 3.39
N LEU A 4 3.61 -3.67 3.36
CA LEU A 4 3.85 -4.55 4.49
C LEU A 4 5.35 -4.70 4.71
N ALA A 5 5.79 -4.67 5.96
CA ALA A 5 7.16 -4.95 6.36
C ALA A 5 7.19 -5.98 7.47
N ASP A 6 8.10 -6.96 7.37
CA ASP A 6 8.35 -7.95 8.41
C ASP A 6 9.22 -7.31 9.50
N CYS A 7 8.75 -7.30 10.73
CA CYS A 7 9.50 -6.75 11.85
C CYS A 7 10.69 -7.62 12.26
N GLN A 8 10.73 -8.88 11.82
CA GLN A 8 11.75 -9.87 12.17
C GLN A 8 11.94 -10.04 13.69
N GLY A 9 10.89 -9.77 14.45
CA GLY A 9 10.85 -9.76 15.90
C GLY A 9 9.77 -8.80 16.40
N PRO A 10 9.91 -8.27 17.62
CA PRO A 10 8.95 -7.29 18.14
C PRO A 10 8.91 -6.01 17.31
N CYS A 11 7.74 -5.62 16.83
CA CYS A 11 7.57 -4.38 16.05
C CYS A 11 7.90 -3.11 16.84
N SER A 12 7.93 -3.17 18.16
CA SER A 12 8.38 -2.06 18.99
C SER A 12 9.85 -1.65 18.76
N ALA A 13 10.66 -2.57 18.21
CA ALA A 13 12.06 -2.33 17.85
C ALA A 13 12.24 -1.99 16.36
N PHE A 14 11.18 -2.08 15.57
CA PHE A 14 11.25 -1.88 14.11
C PHE A 14 11.08 -0.40 13.77
N SER A 15 12.06 0.19 13.11
CA SER A 15 12.00 1.58 12.69
C SER A 15 11.37 1.76 11.31
N GLY A 16 11.65 0.85 10.36
CA GLY A 16 11.16 0.93 8.97
C GLY A 16 11.69 2.11 8.16
N SER A 17 12.61 2.91 8.71
CA SER A 17 13.15 4.11 8.06
C SER A 17 14.41 3.84 7.22
N THR A 18 14.94 2.63 7.29
CA THR A 18 16.17 2.23 6.59
C THR A 18 16.00 0.89 5.90
N GLY A 19 16.64 0.73 4.76
CA GLY A 19 16.62 -0.49 3.96
C GLY A 19 15.34 -0.67 3.12
N ASP A 20 15.41 -1.64 2.22
CA ASP A 20 14.34 -1.97 1.28
C ASP A 20 13.34 -2.95 1.90
N VAL A 21 12.69 -2.51 2.99
CA VAL A 21 11.85 -3.37 3.83
C VAL A 21 10.35 -3.34 3.48
N TRP A 22 9.92 -2.36 2.68
CA TRP A 22 8.50 -2.14 2.40
C TRP A 22 8.07 -2.84 1.11
N VAL A 23 7.24 -3.85 1.23
CA VAL A 23 6.66 -4.58 0.10
C VAL A 23 5.26 -4.05 -0.18
N LYS A 24 5.03 -3.54 -1.39
CA LYS A 24 3.70 -3.09 -1.81
C LYS A 24 2.79 -4.29 -2.01
N ILE A 25 1.71 -4.36 -1.23
CA ILE A 25 0.73 -5.44 -1.28
C ILE A 25 -0.60 -5.02 -1.93
N HIS A 26 -0.87 -3.72 -2.01
CA HIS A 26 -2.08 -3.20 -2.64
C HIS A 26 -1.88 -1.78 -3.15
N GLN A 27 -2.55 -1.45 -4.26
CA GLN A 27 -2.68 -0.08 -4.74
C GLN A 27 -4.03 0.12 -5.44
N ALA A 28 -4.53 1.34 -5.36
CA ALA A 28 -5.64 1.82 -6.16
C ALA A 28 -5.39 3.29 -6.50
N GLY A 29 -5.71 3.69 -7.71
CA GLY A 29 -5.48 5.03 -8.22
C GLY A 29 -6.70 5.58 -8.94
N TYR A 30 -6.48 6.10 -10.14
CA TYR A 30 -7.52 6.57 -11.03
C TYR A 30 -8.17 5.39 -11.77
N ASP A 31 -9.49 5.35 -11.79
CA ASP A 31 -10.30 4.30 -12.42
C ASP A 31 -11.33 4.98 -13.34
N PRO A 32 -11.03 5.10 -14.66
CA PRO A 32 -11.91 5.79 -15.59
C PRO A 32 -13.25 5.06 -15.79
N ASP A 33 -13.27 3.74 -15.69
CA ASP A 33 -14.48 2.94 -15.92
C ASP A 33 -15.52 3.20 -14.83
N ARG A 34 -15.10 3.49 -13.62
CA ARG A 34 -16.00 3.85 -12.53
C ARG A 34 -16.71 5.19 -12.76
N ALA A 35 -16.03 6.18 -13.32
CA ALA A 35 -16.64 7.46 -13.65
C ALA A 35 -17.70 7.30 -14.75
N ALA A 36 -17.48 6.40 -15.69
CA ALA A 36 -18.40 6.13 -16.79
C ALA A 36 -19.62 5.30 -16.35
N ALA A 37 -19.47 4.41 -15.37
CA ALA A 37 -20.51 3.44 -14.99
C ALA A 37 -21.62 4.05 -14.11
N ASP A 38 -21.29 4.91 -13.16
CA ASP A 38 -22.23 5.36 -12.12
C ASP A 38 -22.14 6.85 -11.79
N GLY A 39 -21.36 7.63 -12.55
CA GLY A 39 -21.07 9.02 -12.23
C GLY A 39 -20.25 9.22 -10.97
N GLY A 40 -19.71 8.12 -10.43
CA GLY A 40 -18.88 8.12 -9.24
C GLY A 40 -17.52 8.79 -9.45
N THR A 41 -16.79 8.96 -8.37
CA THR A 41 -15.45 9.53 -8.47
C THR A 41 -14.45 8.49 -8.98
N PRO A 42 -13.64 8.82 -10.01
CA PRO A 42 -12.62 7.91 -10.53
C PRO A 42 -11.43 7.73 -9.57
N TRP A 43 -11.25 8.62 -8.61
CA TRP A 43 -10.11 8.58 -7.70
C TRP A 43 -10.34 7.67 -6.49
N ALA A 44 -9.45 6.72 -6.25
CA ALA A 44 -9.55 5.78 -5.14
C ALA A 44 -9.64 6.47 -3.77
N SER A 45 -8.88 7.53 -3.53
CA SER A 45 -8.91 8.28 -2.27
C SER A 45 -10.27 8.92 -1.97
N LYS A 46 -11.04 9.25 -3.00
CA LYS A 46 -12.38 9.81 -2.86
C LYS A 46 -13.44 8.77 -2.45
N ARG A 47 -13.13 7.48 -2.61
CA ARG A 47 -14.01 6.39 -2.17
C ARG A 47 -13.99 6.17 -0.66
N LEU A 48 -12.98 6.66 0.04
CA LEU A 48 -12.89 6.49 1.50
C LEU A 48 -14.13 6.98 2.25
N PRO A 49 -14.66 8.21 2.01
CA PRO A 49 -15.89 8.66 2.66
C PRO A 49 -17.11 7.78 2.33
N GLU A 50 -17.19 7.25 1.10
CA GLU A 50 -18.27 6.35 0.66
C GLU A 50 -18.24 5.01 1.41
N GLN A 51 -17.10 4.62 1.94
CA GLN A 51 -16.83 3.36 2.64
C GLN A 51 -16.59 3.56 4.14
N ASN A 52 -17.26 4.54 4.76
CA ASN A 52 -17.07 4.87 6.18
C ASN A 52 -15.60 5.11 6.57
N SER A 53 -14.82 5.70 5.69
CA SER A 53 -13.38 5.93 5.87
C SER A 53 -12.57 4.65 6.12
N THR A 54 -13.02 3.52 5.57
CA THR A 54 -12.32 2.24 5.67
C THR A 54 -11.71 1.85 4.33
N TRP A 55 -10.64 1.05 4.40
CA TRP A 55 -10.02 0.44 3.24
C TRP A 55 -9.66 -1.01 3.52
N THR A 56 -10.19 -1.92 2.72
CA THR A 56 -9.96 -3.36 2.90
C THR A 56 -8.79 -3.82 2.05
N VAL A 57 -7.85 -4.51 2.67
CA VAL A 57 -6.68 -5.11 2.01
C VAL A 57 -6.59 -6.58 2.37
N ALA A 58 -6.38 -7.41 1.36
CA ALA A 58 -6.17 -8.83 1.52
C ALA A 58 -4.70 -9.12 1.82
N LEU A 59 -4.41 -9.91 2.85
CA LEU A 59 -3.09 -10.49 3.06
C LEU A 59 -3.00 -11.87 2.41
N PRO A 60 -1.84 -12.22 1.79
CA PRO A 60 -1.65 -13.55 1.23
C PRO A 60 -1.77 -14.64 2.32
N ALA A 61 -2.59 -15.67 2.07
CA ALA A 61 -2.74 -16.80 3.01
C ALA A 61 -1.44 -17.58 3.22
N THR A 62 -0.52 -17.50 2.26
CA THR A 62 0.80 -18.13 2.33
C THR A 62 1.80 -17.35 3.17
N LEU A 63 1.47 -16.11 3.58
CA LEU A 63 2.37 -15.26 4.35
C LEU A 63 2.78 -15.96 5.65
N ARG A 64 4.08 -15.96 5.95
CA ARG A 64 4.63 -16.50 7.18
C ARG A 64 4.01 -15.80 8.39
N HIS A 65 3.68 -16.57 9.41
CA HIS A 65 3.26 -16.02 10.71
C HIS A 65 4.37 -15.15 11.32
N GLY A 66 3.99 -14.11 12.02
CA GLY A 66 4.95 -13.17 12.60
C GLY A 66 4.36 -11.80 12.90
N GLN A 67 5.22 -10.88 13.29
CA GLN A 67 4.85 -9.49 13.52
C GLN A 67 5.24 -8.63 12.32
N TYR A 68 4.33 -7.79 11.90
CA TYR A 68 4.46 -6.94 10.71
C TYR A 68 4.01 -5.52 11.01
N VAL A 69 4.56 -4.57 10.26
CA VAL A 69 3.98 -3.23 10.15
C VAL A 69 3.26 -3.13 8.80
N LEU A 70 1.97 -2.80 8.88
CA LEU A 70 1.17 -2.43 7.72
C LEU A 70 1.20 -0.90 7.61
N ARG A 71 1.65 -0.39 6.46
CA ARG A 71 1.68 1.03 6.13
C ARG A 71 0.65 1.31 5.04
N HIS A 72 -0.41 2.03 5.39
CA HIS A 72 -1.35 2.56 4.43
C HIS A 72 -1.01 4.00 4.10
N GLU A 73 -1.02 4.35 2.82
CA GLU A 73 -0.58 5.66 2.37
C GLU A 73 -1.54 6.23 1.33
N ILE A 74 -2.02 7.44 1.58
CA ILE A 74 -2.77 8.23 0.62
C ILE A 74 -1.79 9.19 -0.06
N LEU A 75 -1.81 9.20 -1.39
CA LEU A 75 -1.06 10.14 -2.21
C LEU A 75 -1.99 11.24 -2.71
N GLY A 76 -1.75 12.45 -2.25
CA GLY A 76 -2.46 13.65 -2.68
C GLY A 76 -1.71 14.35 -3.82
N LEU A 77 -2.38 14.57 -4.95
CA LEU A 77 -1.81 15.21 -6.14
C LEU A 77 -2.35 16.64 -6.37
N GLN A 78 -3.11 17.18 -5.43
CA GLN A 78 -3.80 18.46 -5.57
C GLN A 78 -2.87 19.69 -5.71
N ARG A 79 -1.60 19.53 -5.42
CA ARG A 79 -0.59 20.58 -5.51
C ARG A 79 0.54 20.26 -6.47
N THR A 80 0.36 19.29 -7.35
CA THR A 80 1.33 19.02 -8.42
C THR A 80 1.23 20.14 -9.46
N ASN A 81 2.31 20.87 -9.65
CA ASN A 81 2.43 21.91 -10.66
C ASN A 81 3.72 21.73 -11.46
N THR A 82 3.89 22.57 -12.49
CA THR A 82 5.07 22.55 -13.37
C THR A 82 6.36 22.99 -12.68
N ASP A 83 6.28 23.63 -11.51
CA ASP A 83 7.44 24.26 -10.85
C ASP A 83 8.07 23.39 -9.76
N GLY A 84 7.52 22.21 -9.52
CA GLY A 84 8.05 21.26 -8.54
C GLY A 84 7.00 20.25 -8.13
N ASN A 85 7.44 19.04 -7.90
CA ASN A 85 6.57 17.97 -7.44
C ASN A 85 6.13 18.22 -5.99
N LEU A 86 4.93 18.69 -5.83
CA LEU A 86 4.30 18.94 -4.54
C LEU A 86 3.33 17.81 -4.16
N ALA A 87 3.57 16.59 -4.62
CA ALA A 87 2.83 15.42 -4.18
C ALA A 87 2.95 15.28 -2.66
N GLN A 88 1.81 15.04 -2.01
CA GLN A 88 1.74 14.91 -0.55
C GLN A 88 1.47 13.46 -0.20
N PHE A 89 2.29 12.92 0.71
CA PHE A 89 2.15 11.57 1.21
C PHE A 89 1.58 11.59 2.62
N TYR A 90 0.49 10.86 2.84
CA TYR A 90 -0.19 10.74 4.13
C TYR A 90 -0.11 9.29 4.61
N PRO A 91 1.00 8.88 5.23
CA PRO A 91 1.17 7.53 5.73
C PRO A 91 0.53 7.34 7.11
N ALA A 92 -0.06 6.16 7.31
CA ALA A 92 -0.44 5.64 8.62
C ALA A 92 0.12 4.22 8.75
N CYS A 93 0.68 3.90 9.92
CA CYS A 93 1.28 2.60 10.18
C CYS A 93 0.58 1.89 11.35
N HIS A 94 0.37 0.59 11.17
CA HIS A 94 -0.27 -0.28 12.16
C HIS A 94 0.61 -1.51 12.40
N GLN A 95 0.85 -1.82 13.65
CA GLN A 95 1.50 -3.08 14.02
C GLN A 95 0.44 -4.20 14.02
N ILE A 96 0.71 -5.28 13.33
CA ILE A 96 -0.18 -6.41 13.21
C ILE A 96 0.55 -7.72 13.51
N ALA A 97 -0.18 -8.69 14.06
CA ALA A 97 0.30 -10.06 14.20
C ALA A 97 -0.41 -10.95 13.18
N VAL A 98 0.35 -11.52 12.26
CA VAL A 98 -0.15 -12.50 11.31
C VAL A 98 -0.09 -13.86 11.98
N THR A 99 -1.25 -14.52 12.03
CA THR A 99 -1.39 -15.88 12.58
C THR A 99 -1.76 -16.83 11.44
N GLY A 100 -1.41 -18.08 11.55
CA GLY A 100 -1.72 -19.07 10.52
C GLY A 100 -0.52 -19.99 10.26
N THR A 101 -0.64 -20.82 9.23
CA THR A 101 0.34 -21.84 8.85
C THR A 101 1.17 -21.47 7.62
N GLY A 102 1.02 -20.24 7.11
CA GLY A 102 1.82 -19.75 5.99
C GLY A 102 3.32 -19.73 6.32
N THR A 103 4.14 -19.99 5.32
CA THR A 103 5.61 -20.07 5.43
C THR A 103 6.36 -19.14 4.51
N ALA A 104 5.66 -18.46 3.59
CA ALA A 104 6.28 -17.57 2.61
C ALA A 104 6.76 -16.28 3.27
N ALA A 105 8.03 -15.96 3.10
CA ALA A 105 8.56 -14.64 3.45
C ALA A 105 8.11 -13.59 2.45
N LEU A 106 8.13 -12.32 2.87
CA LEU A 106 7.98 -11.21 1.94
C LEU A 106 9.13 -11.19 0.93
N PRO A 107 8.86 -10.83 -0.34
CA PRO A 107 9.91 -10.60 -1.33
C PRO A 107 10.74 -9.36 -0.97
N ALA A 108 11.72 -9.03 -1.83
CA ALA A 108 12.46 -7.77 -1.72
C ALA A 108 11.49 -6.59 -1.79
N GLY A 109 11.67 -5.64 -0.90
CA GLY A 109 10.85 -4.42 -0.80
C GLY A 109 11.52 -3.20 -1.42
N ILE A 110 11.08 -2.03 -0.97
CA ILE A 110 11.63 -0.72 -1.32
C ILE A 110 11.88 0.08 -0.04
N ALA A 111 12.74 1.10 -0.14
CA ALA A 111 12.94 2.05 0.95
C ALA A 111 11.83 3.11 0.96
N LEU A 112 11.22 3.35 2.12
CA LEU A 112 10.30 4.46 2.32
C LEU A 112 10.68 5.22 3.61
N PRO A 113 11.06 6.50 3.50
CA PRO A 113 11.13 7.33 2.30
C PRO A 113 12.30 6.95 1.39
N GLY A 114 12.24 7.39 0.12
CA GLY A 114 13.35 7.27 -0.84
C GLY A 114 12.99 6.60 -2.17
N ALA A 115 11.93 5.79 -2.21
CA ALA A 115 11.52 5.10 -3.44
C ALA A 115 10.87 6.02 -4.48
N TYR A 116 10.38 7.19 -4.07
CA TYR A 116 9.73 8.15 -4.96
C TYR A 116 10.65 9.34 -5.23
N ARG A 117 10.84 9.68 -6.50
CA ARG A 117 11.64 10.80 -6.93
C ARG A 117 10.77 11.92 -7.48
N PRO A 118 11.17 13.19 -7.36
CA PRO A 118 10.43 14.33 -7.94
C PRO A 118 10.27 14.26 -9.46
N ASP A 119 11.24 13.65 -10.14
CA ASP A 119 11.29 13.46 -11.59
C ASP A 119 10.70 12.11 -12.05
N ASP A 120 10.11 11.36 -11.13
CA ASP A 120 9.52 10.06 -11.43
C ASP A 120 8.20 10.24 -12.19
N THR A 121 8.29 10.23 -13.51
CA THR A 121 7.12 10.30 -14.41
C THR A 121 6.24 9.06 -14.32
N THR A 122 6.74 7.98 -13.74
CA THR A 122 6.00 6.73 -13.55
C THR A 122 5.12 6.75 -12.30
N SER A 123 5.27 7.72 -11.41
CA SER A 123 4.39 7.86 -10.24
C SER A 123 2.92 8.10 -10.63
N VAL A 124 2.66 8.56 -11.84
CA VAL A 124 1.32 8.68 -12.44
C VAL A 124 0.95 7.44 -13.28
N SER A 125 1.94 6.66 -13.70
CA SER A 125 1.81 5.58 -14.67
C SER A 125 2.20 4.19 -14.12
N PHE A 126 2.39 4.05 -12.81
CA PHE A 126 2.71 2.75 -12.22
C PHE A 126 1.52 1.80 -12.26
N PHE A 127 1.08 1.53 -13.47
CA PHE A 127 0.32 0.37 -13.85
C PHE A 127 1.29 -0.74 -14.25
N PHE A 128 1.09 -1.89 -13.63
CA PHE A 128 1.69 -3.17 -14.03
C PHE A 128 3.12 -3.47 -13.55
N LEU A 129 3.22 -3.86 -12.29
CA LEU A 129 3.91 -5.10 -12.01
C LEU A 129 2.99 -5.97 -11.14
N LEU A 130 2.12 -6.70 -11.80
CA LEU A 130 1.36 -7.79 -11.21
C LEU A 130 2.33 -8.92 -10.89
N LEU A 131 2.79 -8.97 -9.66
CA LEU A 131 3.23 -10.25 -9.11
C LEU A 131 1.96 -11.09 -8.91
N PHE A 132 1.79 -12.07 -9.77
CA PHE A 132 0.78 -13.12 -9.63
C PHE A 132 1.09 -13.94 -8.38
N PHE A 133 0.58 -13.51 -7.24
CA PHE A 133 0.38 -14.42 -6.13
C PHE A 133 -0.99 -15.06 -6.30
N SER A 134 -1.00 -16.38 -6.43
CA SER A 134 -2.23 -17.17 -6.43
C SER A 134 -2.93 -16.99 -5.08
N PHE A 135 -4.00 -16.19 -5.08
CA PHE A 135 -4.80 -15.90 -3.90
C PHE A 135 -5.78 -17.04 -3.65
N LEU A 136 -5.52 -17.88 -2.67
CA LEU A 136 -6.53 -18.75 -2.10
C LEU A 136 -6.55 -18.52 -0.59
N SER A 137 -7.63 -17.92 -0.11
CA SER A 137 -7.95 -17.55 1.28
C SER A 137 -7.36 -16.22 1.77
N CYS A 138 -8.25 -15.33 2.16
CA CYS A 138 -7.98 -13.93 2.44
C CYS A 138 -8.31 -13.59 3.89
N PHE A 139 -7.37 -12.99 4.62
CA PHE A 139 -7.68 -12.25 5.83
C PHE A 139 -8.02 -10.80 5.42
N ILE A 140 -9.17 -10.32 5.82
CA ILE A 140 -9.61 -8.95 5.56
C ILE A 140 -9.19 -8.10 6.74
N ILE A 141 -8.35 -7.09 6.49
CA ILE A 141 -8.04 -6.03 7.46
C ILE A 141 -8.85 -4.81 7.07
N ILE A 142 -9.68 -4.34 7.99
CA ILE A 142 -10.41 -3.07 7.86
C ILE A 142 -9.59 -2.01 8.60
N LEU A 143 -9.14 -1.01 7.90
CA LEU A 143 -8.37 0.12 8.41
C LEU A 143 -9.27 1.34 8.57
#